data_21040707bdddc0d215182a40d25c918e
#
_entry.id   21040707bdddc0d215182a40d25c918e
#
_cell.length_a   1.000
_cell.length_b   1.000
_cell.length_c   1.000
_cell.angle_alpha   90.00
_cell.angle_beta   90.00
_cell.angle_gamma   90.00
#
_symmetry.space_group_name_H-M   'P 1'
#
loop_
_entity.id
_entity.type
_entity.pdbx_description
1 polymer ?
#
loop_
_entity_poly.entity_id
_entity_poly.type
_entity_poly.pdbx_seq_one_letter_code
_entity_poly.pdbx_strand_id
1 'polypeptide(L)'
;MNRFSFWLVWAVGFVPMLIASFMFFTGVMIPEQRVHSGTLFSDKHINDLNLVGSELKQRKWQLLLTKQDDCVERCEQWSKVLSNLHTALGKEQDRVKLLQVGMSATTLDRNEFGKLGTAIWVVDPLGNMVLRYTLSDEPSLILKDLRKLLKMSRIG
;
A
#
# COMPACT_ATOMS: atom_id res chain seq x y z
N MET A 1 -2.95 54.28 21.57
CA MET A 1 -3.35 52.93 21.10
C MET A 1 -4.52 52.49 21.95
N ASN A 2 -5.68 52.31 21.36
CA ASN A 2 -6.87 51.89 22.09
C ASN A 2 -6.68 50.47 22.58
N ARG A 3 -7.06 50.18 23.84
CA ARG A 3 -6.98 48.86 24.45
C ARG A 3 -7.65 47.78 23.58
N PHE A 4 -8.66 48.15 22.80
CA PHE A 4 -9.34 47.31 21.84
C PHE A 4 -8.43 46.86 20.66
N SER A 5 -7.61 47.75 20.11
CA SER A 5 -6.68 47.43 19.01
C SER A 5 -5.59 46.44 19.47
N PHE A 6 -5.16 46.56 20.71
CA PHE A 6 -4.20 45.61 21.30
C PHE A 6 -4.77 44.20 21.36
N TRP A 7 -6.01 44.05 21.84
CA TRP A 7 -6.67 42.76 21.91
C TRP A 7 -6.95 42.15 20.53
N LEU A 8 -7.26 42.96 19.53
CA LEU A 8 -7.46 42.54 18.15
C LEU A 8 -6.20 41.91 17.55
N VAL A 9 -5.04 42.52 17.75
CA VAL A 9 -3.76 41.98 17.26
C VAL A 9 -3.45 40.63 17.90
N TRP A 10 -3.67 40.52 19.20
CA TRP A 10 -3.50 39.27 19.92
C TRP A 10 -4.48 38.17 19.43
N ALA A 11 -5.73 38.52 19.22
CA ALA A 11 -6.74 37.58 18.73
C ALA A 11 -6.38 37.05 17.33
N VAL A 12 -5.96 37.88 16.41
CA VAL A 12 -5.57 37.47 15.06
C VAL A 12 -4.35 36.55 15.07
N GLY A 13 -3.42 36.77 16.00
CA GLY A 13 -2.23 35.89 16.14
C GLY A 13 -2.50 34.55 16.84
N PHE A 14 -3.26 34.56 17.91
CA PHE A 14 -3.43 33.38 18.77
C PHE A 14 -4.63 32.48 18.38
N VAL A 15 -5.72 33.06 17.88
CA VAL A 15 -6.92 32.30 17.53
C VAL A 15 -6.65 31.22 16.46
N PRO A 16 -5.93 31.48 15.35
CA PRO A 16 -5.62 30.43 14.38
C PRO A 16 -4.79 29.29 14.99
N MET A 17 -3.85 29.63 15.88
CA MET A 17 -3.02 28.63 16.54
C MET A 17 -3.84 27.75 17.50
N LEU A 18 -4.75 28.35 18.25
CA LEU A 18 -5.66 27.61 19.14
C LEU A 18 -6.61 26.71 18.35
N ILE A 19 -7.16 27.22 17.23
CA ILE A 19 -8.02 26.42 16.35
C ILE A 19 -7.26 25.23 15.78
N ALA A 20 -6.05 25.45 15.26
CA ALA A 20 -5.23 24.38 14.71
C ALA A 20 -4.88 23.33 15.76
N SER A 21 -4.52 23.75 16.97
CA SER A 21 -4.26 22.85 18.09
C SER A 21 -5.50 22.06 18.49
N PHE A 22 -6.64 22.72 18.60
CA PHE A 22 -7.91 22.06 18.90
C PHE A 22 -8.27 21.01 17.83
N MET A 23 -8.18 21.36 16.55
CA MET A 23 -8.45 20.42 15.45
C MET A 23 -7.49 19.22 15.48
N PHE A 24 -6.22 19.45 15.80
CA PHE A 24 -5.22 18.39 15.91
C PHE A 24 -5.53 17.42 17.07
N PHE A 25 -5.84 17.94 18.24
CA PHE A 25 -6.11 17.10 19.42
C PHE A 25 -7.50 16.40 19.38
N THR A 26 -8.50 17.02 18.75
CA THR A 26 -9.82 16.43 18.63
C THR A 26 -10.00 15.54 17.40
N GLY A 27 -9.06 15.59 16.43
CA GLY A 27 -9.17 14.87 15.17
C GLY A 27 -10.32 15.35 14.26
N VAL A 28 -11.02 16.44 14.65
CA VAL A 28 -12.12 17.01 13.87
C VAL A 28 -11.55 17.69 12.62
N MET A 29 -12.14 17.40 11.46
CA MET A 29 -11.72 17.91 10.15
C MET A 29 -10.32 17.46 9.66
N ILE A 30 -9.71 16.45 10.26
CA ILE A 30 -8.59 15.78 9.61
C ILE A 30 -9.18 14.94 8.48
N PRO A 31 -8.91 15.26 7.20
CA PRO A 31 -9.44 14.45 6.11
C PRO A 31 -8.89 13.05 6.24
N GLU A 32 -9.76 12.06 6.42
CA GLU A 32 -9.41 10.64 6.37
C GLU A 32 -9.01 10.18 4.96
N GLN A 33 -8.82 11.10 4.03
CA GLN A 33 -8.35 10.78 2.69
C GLN A 33 -6.93 10.26 2.79
N ARG A 34 -6.85 8.97 3.07
CA ARG A 34 -5.60 8.22 2.93
C ARG A 34 -5.12 8.41 1.50
N VAL A 35 -3.86 8.71 1.39
CA VAL A 35 -3.18 8.93 0.10
C VAL A 35 -3.18 7.68 -0.78
N HIS A 36 -3.54 6.55 -0.20
CA HIS A 36 -3.63 5.21 -0.79
C HIS A 36 -4.94 4.53 -0.35
N SER A 37 -5.49 3.71 -1.23
CA SER A 37 -6.73 2.96 -0.99
C SER A 37 -6.49 1.62 -0.30
N GLY A 38 -5.28 1.05 -0.45
CA GLY A 38 -4.86 -0.16 0.26
C GLY A 38 -4.56 0.08 1.73
N THR A 39 -4.65 -0.98 2.55
CA THR A 39 -4.20 -0.93 3.94
C THR A 39 -2.68 -0.88 3.99
N LEU A 40 -2.12 0.12 4.71
CA LEU A 40 -0.68 0.18 4.96
C LEU A 40 -0.25 -0.99 5.84
N PHE A 41 0.82 -1.62 5.41
CA PHE A 41 1.42 -2.74 6.13
C PHE A 41 2.93 -2.48 6.23
N SER A 42 3.43 -2.08 7.39
CA SER A 42 4.85 -1.73 7.57
C SER A 42 5.67 -2.78 8.29
N ASP A 43 5.03 -3.85 8.80
CA ASP A 43 5.66 -4.75 9.77
C ASP A 43 6.19 -6.06 9.15
N LYS A 44 6.06 -6.26 7.83
CA LYS A 44 6.52 -7.48 7.17
C LYS A 44 7.41 -7.19 5.98
N HIS A 45 8.47 -7.97 5.90
CA HIS A 45 9.38 -7.98 4.76
C HIS A 45 9.13 -9.24 3.92
N ILE A 46 9.32 -9.15 2.59
CA ILE A 46 9.12 -10.29 1.69
C ILE A 46 10.04 -11.48 2.03
N ASN A 47 11.19 -11.23 2.65
CA ASN A 47 12.09 -12.27 3.12
C ASN A 47 11.45 -13.14 4.21
N ASP A 48 10.51 -12.58 4.97
CA ASP A 48 9.79 -13.33 6.03
C ASP A 48 8.85 -14.38 5.43
N LEU A 49 8.57 -14.29 4.13
CA LEU A 49 7.79 -15.28 3.40
C LEU A 49 8.60 -16.55 3.03
N ASN A 50 9.91 -16.54 3.26
CA ASN A 50 10.80 -17.68 2.96
C ASN A 50 10.51 -18.32 1.59
N LEU A 51 10.37 -17.49 0.55
CA LEU A 51 10.02 -17.96 -0.78
C LEU A 51 11.15 -18.75 -1.41
N VAL A 52 10.80 -19.88 -2.01
CA VAL A 52 11.73 -20.75 -2.73
C VAL A 52 11.94 -20.14 -4.12
N GLY A 53 13.09 -19.51 -4.34
CA GLY A 53 13.50 -19.01 -5.65
C GLY A 53 14.26 -17.69 -5.62
N SER A 54 15.14 -17.51 -6.61
CA SER A 54 16.00 -16.32 -6.75
C SER A 54 15.27 -15.07 -7.30
N GLU A 55 14.00 -15.19 -7.58
CA GLU A 55 13.19 -14.16 -8.25
C GLU A 55 12.99 -12.88 -7.41
N LEU A 56 13.16 -12.98 -6.10
CA LEU A 56 12.97 -11.91 -5.14
C LEU A 56 14.13 -10.91 -5.04
N LYS A 57 15.30 -11.27 -5.55
CA LYS A 57 16.52 -10.43 -5.47
C LYS A 57 16.55 -9.27 -6.46
N GLN A 58 15.57 -9.13 -7.32
CA GLN A 58 15.50 -7.99 -8.22
C GLN A 58 14.99 -6.76 -7.47
N ARG A 59 15.79 -5.70 -7.47
CA ARG A 59 15.44 -4.38 -6.90
C ARG A 59 14.34 -3.68 -7.71
N LYS A 60 13.20 -4.35 -7.89
CA LYS A 60 12.02 -3.86 -8.60
C LYS A 60 10.81 -3.87 -7.68
N TRP A 61 9.86 -3.03 -7.97
CA TRP A 61 8.54 -3.13 -7.37
C TRP A 61 7.92 -4.49 -7.70
N GLN A 62 7.17 -5.04 -6.77
CA GLN A 62 6.53 -6.34 -6.97
C GLN A 62 5.05 -6.25 -6.62
N LEU A 63 4.24 -6.85 -7.46
CA LEU A 63 2.82 -7.06 -7.22
C LEU A 63 2.63 -8.55 -6.95
N LEU A 64 2.45 -8.88 -5.68
CA LEU A 64 2.44 -10.24 -5.17
C LEU A 64 1.02 -10.69 -4.88
N LEU A 65 0.57 -11.79 -5.47
CA LEU A 65 -0.68 -12.47 -5.12
C LEU A 65 -0.38 -13.69 -4.24
N THR A 66 -0.81 -13.64 -2.97
CA THR A 66 -0.80 -14.82 -2.10
C THR A 66 -2.06 -15.64 -2.31
N LYS A 67 -1.92 -16.94 -2.58
CA LYS A 67 -3.01 -17.86 -2.85
C LYS A 67 -3.08 -18.91 -1.75
N GLN A 68 -4.23 -19.03 -1.11
CA GLN A 68 -4.52 -20.17 -0.24
C GLN A 68 -5.14 -21.32 -1.04
N ASP A 69 -5.14 -22.52 -0.46
CA ASP A 69 -5.58 -23.75 -1.13
C ASP A 69 -7.06 -23.70 -1.55
N ASP A 70 -7.88 -22.90 -0.87
CA ASP A 70 -9.31 -22.71 -1.14
C ASP A 70 -9.61 -21.68 -2.25
N CYS A 71 -8.60 -20.94 -2.71
CA CYS A 71 -8.76 -19.89 -3.71
C CYS A 71 -8.35 -20.38 -5.11
N VAL A 72 -9.15 -21.21 -5.76
CA VAL A 72 -8.83 -21.69 -7.11
C VAL A 72 -9.34 -20.72 -8.17
N GLU A 73 -10.65 -20.69 -8.40
CA GLU A 73 -11.27 -19.93 -9.50
C GLU A 73 -11.08 -18.42 -9.36
N ARG A 74 -11.29 -17.90 -8.16
CA ARG A 74 -11.17 -16.47 -7.88
C ARG A 74 -9.73 -15.97 -8.02
N CYS A 75 -8.76 -16.79 -7.63
CA CYS A 75 -7.35 -16.49 -7.80
C CYS A 75 -6.90 -16.53 -9.27
N GLU A 76 -7.50 -17.41 -10.10
CA GLU A 76 -7.23 -17.41 -11.54
C GLU A 76 -7.77 -16.14 -12.21
N GLN A 77 -8.97 -15.72 -11.85
CA GLN A 77 -9.55 -14.48 -12.35
C GLN A 77 -8.65 -13.29 -11.98
N TRP A 78 -8.23 -13.19 -10.72
CA TRP A 78 -7.33 -12.14 -10.26
C TRP A 78 -5.94 -12.20 -10.89
N SER A 79 -5.45 -13.36 -11.20
CA SER A 79 -4.20 -13.54 -11.96
C SER A 79 -4.27 -12.84 -13.33
N LYS A 80 -5.39 -12.98 -14.04
CA LYS A 80 -5.65 -12.29 -15.31
C LYS A 80 -5.80 -10.79 -15.12
N VAL A 81 -6.53 -10.38 -14.07
CA VAL A 81 -6.69 -8.96 -13.72
C VAL A 81 -5.34 -8.31 -13.43
N LEU A 82 -4.47 -8.95 -12.65
CA LEU A 82 -3.14 -8.43 -12.34
C LEU A 82 -2.25 -8.34 -13.59
N SER A 83 -2.36 -9.28 -14.53
CA SER A 83 -1.66 -9.20 -15.81
C SER A 83 -2.14 -7.99 -16.62
N ASN A 84 -3.45 -7.74 -16.67
CA ASN A 84 -4.02 -6.57 -17.33
C ASN A 84 -3.59 -5.26 -16.65
N LEU A 85 -3.57 -5.22 -15.31
CA LEU A 85 -3.06 -4.07 -14.54
C LEU A 85 -1.59 -3.79 -14.85
N HIS A 86 -0.77 -4.83 -14.93
CA HIS A 86 0.64 -4.71 -15.29
C HIS A 86 0.80 -4.10 -16.69
N THR A 87 0.06 -4.59 -17.67
CA THR A 87 0.05 -4.03 -19.03
C THR A 87 -0.44 -2.57 -19.04
N ALA A 88 -1.45 -2.25 -18.20
CA ALA A 88 -1.97 -0.89 -18.08
C ALA A 88 -0.99 0.13 -17.45
N LEU A 89 0.10 -0.32 -16.84
CA LEU A 89 1.19 0.56 -16.39
C LEU A 89 1.97 1.19 -17.56
N GLY A 90 1.89 0.60 -18.75
CA GLY A 90 2.55 1.10 -19.95
C GLY A 90 4.07 1.12 -19.78
N LYS A 91 4.70 2.29 -19.94
CA LYS A 91 6.15 2.45 -19.82
C LYS A 91 6.74 2.10 -18.45
N GLU A 92 5.93 2.08 -17.41
CA GLU A 92 6.39 1.75 -16.05
C GLU A 92 6.31 0.24 -15.76
N GLN A 93 5.78 -0.58 -16.69
CA GLN A 93 5.62 -2.02 -16.48
C GLN A 93 6.93 -2.74 -16.19
N ASP A 94 8.04 -2.31 -16.81
CA ASP A 94 9.36 -2.94 -16.62
C ASP A 94 9.93 -2.76 -15.21
N ARG A 95 9.37 -1.80 -14.45
CA ARG A 95 9.73 -1.51 -13.06
C ARG A 95 8.94 -2.36 -12.06
N VAL A 96 7.91 -3.07 -12.53
CA VAL A 96 7.02 -3.86 -11.68
C VAL A 96 7.08 -5.32 -12.11
N LYS A 97 7.27 -6.23 -11.16
CA LYS A 97 7.23 -7.66 -11.37
C LYS A 97 5.95 -8.25 -10.79
N LEU A 98 5.31 -9.15 -11.53
CA LEU A 98 4.19 -9.94 -11.01
C LEU A 98 4.72 -11.23 -10.39
N LEU A 99 4.28 -11.53 -9.18
CA LEU A 99 4.58 -12.76 -8.49
C LEU A 99 3.30 -13.40 -7.95
N GLN A 100 3.25 -14.72 -8.00
CA GLN A 100 2.17 -15.50 -7.42
C GLN A 100 2.78 -16.53 -6.46
N VAL A 101 2.31 -16.52 -5.22
CA VAL A 101 2.84 -17.38 -4.18
C VAL A 101 1.69 -18.20 -3.60
N GLY A 102 1.77 -19.50 -3.77
CA GLY A 102 0.95 -20.47 -3.08
C GLY A 102 1.75 -21.19 -2.01
N MET A 103 1.12 -22.07 -1.27
CA MET A 103 1.75 -22.87 -0.21
C MET A 103 2.97 -23.66 -0.69
N SER A 104 2.97 -24.12 -1.94
CA SER A 104 4.09 -24.87 -2.54
C SER A 104 5.33 -24.01 -2.86
N ALA A 105 5.19 -22.71 -2.91
CA ALA A 105 6.27 -21.78 -3.25
C ALA A 105 6.94 -21.14 -2.02
N THR A 106 6.56 -21.54 -0.83
CA THR A 106 7.13 -21.07 0.44
C THR A 106 7.54 -22.24 1.33
N THR A 107 8.53 -21.99 2.20
CA THR A 107 8.90 -22.93 3.29
C THR A 107 8.23 -22.58 4.62
N LEU A 108 7.34 -21.59 4.63
CA LEU A 108 6.55 -21.26 5.82
C LEU A 108 5.63 -22.40 6.21
N ASP A 109 5.42 -22.55 7.52
CA ASP A 109 4.38 -23.42 8.02
C ASP A 109 2.99 -22.97 7.55
N ARG A 110 2.08 -23.91 7.36
CA ARG A 110 0.70 -23.67 6.89
C ARG A 110 -0.03 -22.63 7.73
N ASN A 111 0.19 -22.62 9.04
CA ASN A 111 -0.43 -21.67 9.96
C ASN A 111 0.09 -20.25 9.77
N GLU A 112 1.38 -20.09 9.52
CA GLU A 112 1.99 -18.78 9.29
C GLU A 112 1.60 -18.21 7.92
N PHE A 113 1.64 -19.05 6.88
CA PHE A 113 1.16 -18.65 5.57
C PHE A 113 -0.34 -18.35 5.58
N GLY A 114 -1.11 -19.10 6.35
CA GLY A 114 -2.54 -18.88 6.57
C GLY A 114 -2.87 -17.49 7.15
N LYS A 115 -2.01 -16.94 8.01
CA LYS A 115 -2.19 -15.59 8.59
C LYS A 115 -2.07 -14.48 7.54
N LEU A 116 -1.37 -14.70 6.42
CA LEU A 116 -1.31 -13.74 5.33
C LEU A 116 -2.64 -13.63 4.58
N GLY A 117 -3.36 -14.75 4.52
CA GLY A 117 -4.60 -14.85 3.77
C GLY A 117 -4.38 -14.77 2.26
N THR A 118 -5.46 -14.91 1.51
CA THR A 118 -5.48 -14.61 0.09
C THR A 118 -5.59 -13.10 -0.10
N ALA A 119 -4.53 -12.48 -0.61
CA ALA A 119 -4.44 -11.03 -0.75
C ALA A 119 -3.46 -10.64 -1.87
N ILE A 120 -3.56 -9.37 -2.28
CA ILE A 120 -2.66 -8.75 -3.23
C ILE A 120 -1.78 -7.77 -2.45
N TRP A 121 -0.47 -7.91 -2.62
CA TRP A 121 0.51 -7.11 -1.92
C TRP A 121 1.34 -6.29 -2.89
N VAL A 122 1.55 -5.03 -2.57
CA VAL A 122 2.54 -4.20 -3.23
C VAL A 122 3.80 -4.22 -2.37
N VAL A 123 4.90 -4.66 -2.98
CA VAL A 123 6.20 -4.77 -2.33
C VAL A 123 7.16 -3.79 -2.99
N ASP A 124 7.90 -3.06 -2.18
CA ASP A 124 8.88 -2.09 -2.65
C ASP A 124 10.18 -2.76 -3.14
N PRO A 125 11.08 -2.03 -3.81
CA PRO A 125 12.37 -2.55 -4.28
C PRO A 125 13.33 -2.97 -3.15
N LEU A 126 13.04 -2.62 -1.90
CA LEU A 126 13.80 -3.05 -0.73
C LEU A 126 13.24 -4.34 -0.13
N GLY A 127 12.03 -4.74 -0.54
CA GLY A 127 11.36 -5.94 -0.07
C GLY A 127 10.33 -5.71 1.04
N ASN A 128 9.99 -4.45 1.36
CA ASN A 128 8.96 -4.17 2.34
C ASN A 128 7.57 -4.33 1.72
N MET A 129 6.68 -5.00 2.42
CA MET A 129 5.28 -5.15 2.04
C MET A 129 4.53 -3.86 2.44
N VAL A 130 4.29 -2.97 1.47
CA VAL A 130 3.81 -1.60 1.73
C VAL A 130 2.30 -1.51 1.77
N LEU A 131 1.61 -2.12 0.81
CA LEU A 131 0.16 -2.06 0.69
C LEU A 131 -0.43 -3.46 0.56
N ARG A 132 -1.58 -3.65 1.18
CA ARG A 132 -2.38 -4.87 1.09
C ARG A 132 -3.76 -4.54 0.53
N TYR A 133 -4.20 -5.37 -0.42
CA TYR A 133 -5.55 -5.35 -0.98
C TYR A 133 -6.19 -6.73 -0.85
N THR A 134 -7.49 -6.74 -0.71
CA THR A 134 -8.29 -7.95 -0.73
C THR A 134 -8.80 -8.24 -2.15
N LEU A 135 -9.26 -9.45 -2.42
CA LEU A 135 -9.88 -9.78 -3.71
C LEU A 135 -11.28 -9.15 -3.89
N SER A 136 -11.74 -8.35 -2.94
CA SER A 136 -12.97 -7.58 -3.01
C SER A 136 -12.73 -6.13 -3.40
N ASP A 137 -11.46 -5.68 -3.37
CA ASP A 137 -11.09 -4.32 -3.72
C ASP A 137 -11.14 -4.13 -5.24
N GLU A 138 -11.42 -2.91 -5.66
CA GLU A 138 -11.51 -2.57 -7.06
C GLU A 138 -10.11 -2.50 -7.71
N PRO A 139 -9.86 -3.18 -8.84
CA PRO A 139 -8.56 -3.17 -9.51
C PRO A 139 -8.04 -1.78 -9.88
N SER A 140 -8.93 -0.84 -10.17
CA SER A 140 -8.60 0.55 -10.50
C SER A 140 -7.86 1.26 -9.36
N LEU A 141 -8.16 0.92 -8.11
CA LEU A 141 -7.51 1.47 -6.91
C LEU A 141 -6.05 1.02 -6.83
N ILE A 142 -5.80 -0.26 -7.09
CA ILE A 142 -4.45 -0.83 -7.11
C ILE A 142 -3.59 -0.12 -8.17
N LEU A 143 -4.14 0.06 -9.37
CA LEU A 143 -3.45 0.74 -10.47
C LEU A 143 -3.13 2.19 -10.13
N LYS A 144 -4.07 2.91 -9.52
CA LYS A 144 -3.92 4.30 -9.11
C LYS A 144 -2.82 4.46 -8.08
N ASP A 145 -2.84 3.63 -7.05
CA ASP A 145 -1.87 3.69 -5.97
C ASP A 145 -0.47 3.28 -6.47
N LEU A 146 -0.38 2.24 -7.29
CA LEU A 146 0.88 1.78 -7.88
C LEU A 146 1.51 2.85 -8.78
N ARG A 147 0.72 3.50 -9.65
CA ARG A 147 1.19 4.63 -10.47
C ARG A 147 1.72 5.78 -9.61
N LYS A 148 1.07 6.05 -8.49
CA LYS A 148 1.51 7.10 -7.55
C LYS A 148 2.84 6.73 -6.90
N LEU A 149 2.99 5.49 -6.42
CA LEU A 149 4.22 4.98 -5.84
C LEU A 149 5.38 5.04 -6.84
N LEU A 150 5.16 4.56 -8.07
CA LEU A 150 6.17 4.58 -9.14
C LEU A 150 6.60 5.99 -9.52
N LYS A 151 5.66 6.96 -9.53
CA LYS A 151 5.95 8.37 -9.80
C LYS A 151 6.82 9.01 -8.71
N MET A 152 6.61 8.62 -7.46
CA MET A 152 7.32 9.17 -6.30
C MET A 152 8.67 8.46 -6.08
N SER A 153 8.79 7.20 -6.50
CA SER A 153 10.00 6.39 -6.35
C SER A 153 10.97 6.62 -7.51
N ARG A 154 12.22 6.86 -7.15
CA ARG A 154 13.35 6.90 -8.12
C ARG A 154 14.07 5.55 -8.23
N ILE A 155 13.67 4.55 -7.46
CA ILE A 155 14.27 3.22 -7.37
C ILE A 155 13.35 2.21 -8.06
N GLY A 156 13.94 1.25 -8.77
CA GLY A 156 13.23 0.16 -9.46
C GLY A 156 13.11 0.34 -10.94
#